data_35defad7a725105d26c09537d3880621
#
_entry.id   35defad7a725105d26c09537d3880621
#
_cell.length_a   1.000
_cell.length_b   1.000
_cell.length_c   1.000
_cell.angle_alpha   90.00
_cell.angle_beta   90.00
_cell.angle_gamma   90.00
#
_symmetry.space_group_name_H-M   'P 1'
#
loop_
_entity.id
_entity.type
_entity.pdbx_description
1 polymer ?
#
loop_
_entity_poly.entity_id
_entity_poly.type
_entity_poly.pdbx_seq_one_letter_code
_entity_poly.pdbx_strand_id
1 'polypeptide(L)'
;LLLISGGHSQYLNVRGLGKYQRLGTTIDDALGEAFDKTAKLLGIEFPGGPQIEILAKKGDPNKYDLPKPIFNKGGCNLSFAGLKTAILKISKTIKTDQEKFDLAASFQKTDEQILYKKTKIAFSEFEKQNNLKEKVFPQQFFGKKLLNHIFLVYF
;
A
#
# COMPACT_ATOMS: atom_id res chain seq x y z
N LEU A 1 -13.20 7.24 -1.43
CA LEU A 1 -12.09 7.35 -2.37
C LEU A 1 -10.79 7.01 -1.65
N LEU A 2 -9.96 6.17 -2.26
CA LEU A 2 -8.54 6.01 -1.90
C LEU A 2 -7.71 6.71 -2.98
N LEU A 3 -6.99 7.75 -2.59
CA LEU A 3 -6.06 8.49 -3.45
C LEU A 3 -4.64 8.00 -3.17
N ILE A 4 -3.96 7.51 -4.19
CA ILE A 4 -2.55 7.07 -4.13
C ILE A 4 -1.78 7.71 -5.27
N SER A 5 -0.65 8.32 -4.94
CA SER A 5 0.32 8.87 -5.89
C SER A 5 1.73 8.83 -5.30
N GLY A 6 2.73 9.36 -6.02
CA GLY A 6 4.08 9.53 -5.50
C GLY A 6 4.16 10.37 -4.23
N GLY A 7 3.28 11.38 -4.08
CA GLY A 7 3.29 12.30 -2.93
C GLY A 7 2.10 12.15 -1.98
N HIS A 8 1.08 11.36 -2.33
CA HIS A 8 -0.15 11.27 -1.53
C HIS A 8 -0.60 9.82 -1.35
N SER A 9 -1.03 9.49 -0.13
CA SER A 9 -1.77 8.26 0.17
C SER A 9 -2.80 8.58 1.23
N GLN A 10 -4.09 8.68 0.84
CA GLN A 10 -5.14 9.13 1.74
C GLN A 10 -6.52 8.55 1.42
N TYR A 11 -7.31 8.37 2.47
CA TYR A 11 -8.72 8.00 2.39
C TYR A 11 -9.60 9.24 2.51
N LEU A 12 -10.51 9.41 1.57
CA LEU A 12 -11.43 10.54 1.50
C LEU A 12 -12.88 10.05 1.46
N ASN A 13 -13.72 10.62 2.31
CA ASN A 13 -15.18 10.56 2.16
C ASN A 13 -15.59 11.68 1.19
N VAL A 14 -16.12 11.31 0.03
CA VAL A 14 -16.55 12.25 -1.02
C VAL A 14 -18.04 12.48 -0.84
N ARG A 15 -18.42 13.68 -0.39
CA ARG A 15 -19.82 14.08 -0.13
C ARG A 15 -20.44 14.85 -1.31
N GLY A 16 -19.65 15.15 -2.33
CA GLY A 16 -20.05 15.90 -3.52
C GLY A 16 -18.88 16.64 -4.13
N LEU A 17 -19.10 17.32 -5.24
CA LEU A 17 -18.07 18.09 -5.90
C LEU A 17 -17.49 19.16 -4.95
N GLY A 18 -16.18 19.16 -4.76
CA GLY A 18 -15.49 20.06 -3.83
C GLY A 18 -15.73 19.80 -2.35
N LYS A 19 -16.52 18.78 -1.98
CA LYS A 19 -16.86 18.44 -0.58
C LYS A 19 -16.19 17.15 -0.16
N TYR A 20 -14.94 17.23 0.29
CA TYR A 20 -14.13 16.09 0.71
C TYR A 20 -13.85 16.15 2.21
N GLN A 21 -14.00 15.02 2.87
CA GLN A 21 -13.60 14.84 4.26
C GLN A 21 -12.52 13.78 4.32
N ARG A 22 -11.33 14.14 4.83
CA ARG A 22 -10.24 13.19 5.00
C ARG A 22 -10.53 12.27 6.18
N LEU A 23 -10.55 10.95 5.92
CA LEU A 23 -10.68 9.90 6.93
C LEU A 23 -9.33 9.48 7.48
N GLY A 24 -8.30 9.49 6.63
CA GLY A 24 -6.93 9.16 7.00
C GLY A 24 -5.93 9.50 5.90
N THR A 25 -4.66 9.57 6.27
CA THR A 25 -3.56 9.90 5.35
C THR A 25 -2.30 9.16 5.79
N THR A 26 -1.30 9.07 4.92
CA THR A 26 0.02 8.67 5.37
C THR A 26 0.58 9.70 6.36
N ILE A 27 1.25 9.20 7.41
CA ILE A 27 1.91 10.04 8.42
C ILE A 27 3.41 10.23 8.16
N ASP A 28 3.91 9.55 7.12
CA ASP A 28 5.30 9.59 6.69
C ASP A 28 5.38 9.45 5.15
N ASP A 29 6.12 8.50 4.59
CA ASP A 29 6.24 8.30 3.15
C ASP A 29 4.87 7.98 2.50
N ALA A 30 4.61 8.49 1.31
CA ALA A 30 3.49 8.05 0.49
C ALA A 30 3.76 6.65 -0.09
N LEU A 31 2.72 5.91 -0.46
CA LEU A 31 2.87 4.54 -0.99
C LEU A 31 3.70 4.52 -2.28
N GLY A 32 3.41 5.41 -3.24
CA GLY A 32 4.19 5.49 -4.48
C GLY A 32 5.66 5.81 -4.21
N GLU A 33 5.94 6.72 -3.27
CA GLU A 33 7.29 7.02 -2.80
C GLU A 33 7.96 5.79 -2.16
N ALA A 34 7.22 4.98 -1.40
CA ALA A 34 7.74 3.74 -0.82
C ALA A 34 8.12 2.72 -1.91
N PHE A 35 7.31 2.59 -2.98
CA PHE A 35 7.65 1.78 -4.15
C PHE A 35 8.91 2.27 -4.86
N ASP A 36 9.03 3.57 -5.14
CA ASP A 36 10.20 4.14 -5.82
C ASP A 36 11.47 4.00 -4.99
N LYS A 37 11.37 4.24 -3.67
CA LYS A 37 12.51 4.04 -2.75
C LYS A 37 12.92 2.56 -2.68
N THR A 38 11.97 1.63 -2.65
CA THR A 38 12.23 0.19 -2.66
C THR A 38 12.91 -0.23 -3.96
N ALA A 39 12.42 0.23 -5.10
CA ALA A 39 13.02 -0.02 -6.40
C ALA A 39 14.48 0.46 -6.43
N LYS A 40 14.74 1.68 -5.98
CA LYS A 40 16.10 2.23 -5.89
C LYS A 40 17.03 1.37 -5.02
N LEU A 41 16.53 0.87 -3.88
CA LEU A 41 17.30 -0.02 -2.99
C LEU A 41 17.62 -1.38 -3.63
N LEU A 42 16.80 -1.83 -4.58
CA LEU A 42 17.01 -3.05 -5.37
C LEU A 42 17.82 -2.81 -6.65
N GLY A 43 18.30 -1.58 -6.89
CA GLY A 43 19.05 -1.22 -8.10
C GLY A 43 18.18 -1.13 -9.36
N ILE A 44 16.92 -0.76 -9.21
CA ILE A 44 15.94 -0.63 -10.29
C ILE A 44 15.71 0.84 -10.59
N GLU A 45 15.63 1.18 -11.88
CA GLU A 45 15.39 2.54 -12.34
C GLU A 45 13.93 2.98 -12.18
N PHE A 46 13.72 4.30 -12.15
CA PHE A 46 12.40 4.93 -12.15
C PHE A 46 11.66 4.70 -13.50
N PRO A 47 10.33 4.51 -13.49
CA PRO A 47 9.42 4.44 -12.35
C PRO A 47 9.46 3.09 -11.61
N GLY A 48 9.57 3.14 -10.29
CA GLY A 48 9.78 1.95 -9.47
C GLY A 48 8.59 1.02 -9.36
N GLY A 49 7.37 1.56 -9.28
CA GLY A 49 6.15 0.77 -9.06
C GLY A 49 5.93 -0.36 -10.07
N PRO A 50 5.87 -0.07 -11.38
CA PRO A 50 5.69 -1.10 -12.40
C PRO A 50 6.79 -2.16 -12.40
N GLN A 51 8.03 -1.76 -12.14
CA GLN A 51 9.17 -2.67 -12.11
C GLN A 51 9.12 -3.59 -10.88
N ILE A 52 8.77 -3.07 -9.72
CA ILE A 52 8.56 -3.88 -8.51
C ILE A 52 7.46 -4.93 -8.77
N GLU A 53 6.36 -4.57 -9.43
CA GLU A 53 5.30 -5.53 -9.78
C GLU A 53 5.81 -6.66 -10.69
N ILE A 54 6.64 -6.33 -11.68
CA ILE A 54 7.22 -7.33 -12.60
C ILE A 54 8.12 -8.31 -11.83
N LEU A 55 8.96 -7.80 -10.93
CA LEU A 55 9.84 -8.65 -10.11
C LEU A 55 9.05 -9.48 -9.12
N ALA A 56 8.06 -8.89 -8.46
CA ALA A 56 7.22 -9.57 -7.47
C ALA A 56 6.47 -10.79 -8.05
N LYS A 57 6.12 -10.77 -9.35
CA LYS A 57 5.51 -11.93 -10.02
C LYS A 57 6.42 -13.15 -10.09
N LYS A 58 7.74 -12.99 -9.91
CA LYS A 58 8.75 -14.05 -9.98
C LYS A 58 9.23 -14.51 -8.60
N GLY A 59 8.83 -13.82 -7.53
CA GLY A 59 9.31 -14.05 -6.17
C GLY A 59 8.30 -14.75 -5.26
N ASP A 60 8.81 -15.24 -4.12
CA ASP A 60 7.99 -15.78 -3.04
C ASP A 60 7.54 -14.65 -2.10
N PRO A 61 6.23 -14.33 -2.03
CA PRO A 61 5.72 -13.26 -1.17
C PRO A 61 5.78 -13.58 0.34
N ASN A 62 6.17 -14.80 0.71
CA ASN A 62 6.29 -15.23 2.11
C ASN A 62 7.74 -15.32 2.60
N LYS A 63 8.71 -15.04 1.73
CA LYS A 63 10.14 -15.21 2.04
C LYS A 63 10.59 -14.29 3.17
N TYR A 64 10.15 -13.02 3.16
CA TYR A 64 10.54 -12.04 4.16
C TYR A 64 9.30 -11.55 4.93
N ASP A 65 9.36 -11.64 6.26
CA ASP A 65 8.35 -11.03 7.14
C ASP A 65 8.70 -9.56 7.37
N LEU A 66 8.02 -8.67 6.67
CA LEU A 66 8.25 -7.23 6.72
C LEU A 66 7.32 -6.57 7.74
N PRO A 67 7.80 -5.53 8.45
CA PRO A 67 6.98 -4.82 9.43
C PRO A 67 5.79 -4.14 8.77
N LYS A 68 4.68 -4.08 9.50
CA LYS A 68 3.46 -3.36 9.10
C LYS A 68 3.23 -2.19 10.06
N PRO A 69 3.82 -1.01 9.78
CA PRO A 69 3.71 0.13 10.69
C PRO A 69 2.24 0.51 10.92
N ILE A 70 1.90 0.88 12.13
CA ILE A 70 0.55 1.25 12.58
C ILE A 70 -0.60 0.32 12.15
N PHE A 71 -0.27 -0.92 11.72
CA PHE A 71 -1.26 -1.90 11.22
C PHE A 71 -2.38 -2.17 12.22
N ASN A 72 -2.05 -2.30 13.51
CA ASN A 72 -2.99 -2.59 14.59
C ASN A 72 -3.53 -1.32 15.29
N LYS A 73 -3.06 -0.13 14.95
CA LYS A 73 -3.64 1.12 15.45
C LYS A 73 -4.96 1.39 14.77
N GLY A 74 -5.94 1.86 15.53
CA GLY A 74 -7.23 2.31 15.00
C GLY A 74 -7.09 3.47 14.01
N GLY A 75 -8.19 3.78 13.30
CA GLY A 75 -8.24 4.82 12.29
C GLY A 75 -7.60 4.43 10.95
N CYS A 76 -7.72 5.33 9.98
CA CYS A 76 -7.40 5.08 8.58
C CYS A 76 -6.02 5.60 8.16
N ASN A 77 -5.18 6.04 9.10
CA ASN A 77 -3.84 6.51 8.77
C ASN A 77 -2.94 5.37 8.28
N LEU A 78 -2.04 5.72 7.37
CA LEU A 78 -1.05 4.84 6.75
C LEU A 78 0.36 5.24 7.22
N SER A 79 1.31 4.30 7.15
CA SER A 79 2.73 4.55 7.39
C SER A 79 3.57 3.52 6.65
N PHE A 80 4.61 3.96 5.96
CA PHE A 80 5.49 3.14 5.13
C PHE A 80 6.99 3.32 5.45
N ALA A 81 7.39 4.33 6.23
CA ALA A 81 8.81 4.60 6.51
C ALA A 81 9.52 3.44 7.24
N GLY A 82 8.83 2.78 8.18
CA GLY A 82 9.38 1.61 8.86
C GLY A 82 9.64 0.43 7.92
N LEU A 83 8.80 0.26 6.91
CA LEU A 83 8.93 -0.75 5.87
C LEU A 83 10.19 -0.50 5.02
N LYS A 84 10.42 0.75 4.58
CA LYS A 84 11.64 1.17 3.87
C LYS A 84 12.91 0.81 4.65
N THR A 85 12.92 1.06 5.95
CA THR A 85 14.08 0.76 6.80
C THR A 85 14.37 -0.75 6.87
N ALA A 86 13.33 -1.58 6.93
CA ALA A 86 13.48 -3.03 6.89
C ALA A 86 14.04 -3.51 5.55
N ILE A 87 13.51 -2.98 4.44
CA ILE A 87 13.99 -3.29 3.09
C ILE A 87 15.45 -2.89 2.92
N LEU A 88 15.85 -1.70 3.38
CA LEU A 88 17.24 -1.26 3.34
C LEU A 88 18.18 -2.23 4.06
N LYS A 89 17.76 -2.81 5.19
CA LYS A 89 18.58 -3.80 5.91
C LYS A 89 18.71 -5.08 5.11
N ILE A 90 17.61 -5.60 4.57
CA ILE A 90 17.60 -6.86 3.81
C ILE A 90 18.33 -6.69 2.48
N SER A 91 18.15 -5.56 1.77
CA SER A 91 18.79 -5.33 0.46
C SER A 91 20.33 -5.43 0.51
N LYS A 92 20.92 -5.10 1.66
CA LYS A 92 22.38 -5.25 1.87
C LYS A 92 22.85 -6.71 1.98
N THR A 93 21.96 -7.64 2.23
CA THR A 93 22.28 -9.08 2.36
C THR A 93 21.96 -9.88 1.11
N ILE A 94 21.26 -9.30 0.15
CA ILE A 94 20.86 -9.94 -1.11
C ILE A 94 22.10 -10.26 -1.95
N LYS A 95 22.18 -11.49 -2.45
CA LYS A 95 23.29 -11.98 -3.30
C LYS A 95 22.82 -12.47 -4.66
N THR A 96 21.52 -12.79 -4.81
CA THR A 96 20.96 -13.39 -6.01
C THR A 96 19.76 -12.59 -6.53
N ASP A 97 19.47 -12.73 -7.82
CA ASP A 97 18.28 -12.12 -8.39
C ASP A 97 16.98 -12.73 -7.82
N GLN A 98 16.99 -14.01 -7.47
CA GLN A 98 15.83 -14.64 -6.82
C GLN A 98 15.51 -13.97 -5.48
N GLU A 99 16.52 -13.65 -4.67
CA GLU A 99 16.30 -12.92 -3.41
C GLU A 99 15.75 -11.50 -3.63
N LYS A 100 16.12 -10.84 -4.75
CA LYS A 100 15.51 -9.54 -5.14
C LYS A 100 14.03 -9.73 -5.49
N PHE A 101 13.70 -10.79 -6.26
CA PHE A 101 12.31 -11.09 -6.62
C PHE A 101 11.48 -11.39 -5.37
N ASP A 102 12.01 -12.18 -4.45
CA ASP A 102 11.38 -12.53 -3.20
C ASP A 102 11.14 -11.30 -2.31
N LEU A 103 12.12 -10.38 -2.25
CA LEU A 103 11.96 -9.15 -1.48
C LEU A 103 10.92 -8.21 -2.10
N ALA A 104 10.88 -8.09 -3.43
CA ALA A 104 9.85 -7.33 -4.13
C ALA A 104 8.45 -7.92 -3.90
N ALA A 105 8.31 -9.25 -3.95
CA ALA A 105 7.06 -9.95 -3.70
C ALA A 105 6.58 -9.80 -2.25
N SER A 106 7.49 -9.93 -1.27
CA SER A 106 7.20 -9.74 0.14
C SER A 106 6.80 -8.30 0.46
N PHE A 107 7.45 -7.31 -0.17
CA PHE A 107 7.10 -5.89 -0.06
C PHE A 107 5.69 -5.65 -0.57
N GLN A 108 5.38 -6.04 -1.81
CA GLN A 108 4.07 -5.82 -2.41
C GLN A 108 2.95 -6.49 -1.60
N LYS A 109 3.16 -7.72 -1.11
CA LYS A 109 2.20 -8.40 -0.23
C LYS A 109 1.98 -7.65 1.08
N THR A 110 3.03 -7.10 1.66
CA THR A 110 2.93 -6.35 2.92
C THR A 110 2.12 -5.08 2.74
N ASP A 111 2.35 -4.33 1.66
CA ASP A 111 1.57 -3.14 1.30
C ASP A 111 0.11 -3.48 1.05
N GLU A 112 -0.16 -4.57 0.32
CA GLU A 112 -1.52 -5.07 0.10
C GLU A 112 -2.24 -5.33 1.42
N GLN A 113 -1.59 -5.99 2.37
CA GLN A 113 -2.16 -6.27 3.69
C GLN A 113 -2.45 -4.99 4.49
N ILE A 114 -1.53 -4.01 4.45
CA ILE A 114 -1.73 -2.71 5.12
C ILE A 114 -2.93 -2.00 4.51
N LEU A 115 -2.97 -1.86 3.19
CA LEU A 115 -4.08 -1.23 2.47
C LEU A 115 -5.40 -1.94 2.73
N TYR A 116 -5.43 -3.27 2.65
CA TYR A 116 -6.62 -4.07 2.91
C TYR A 116 -7.22 -3.74 4.27
N LYS A 117 -6.40 -3.82 5.33
CA LYS A 117 -6.88 -3.57 6.69
C LYS A 117 -7.38 -2.14 6.86
N LYS A 118 -6.63 -1.16 6.37
CA LYS A 118 -6.99 0.26 6.49
C LYS A 118 -8.20 0.64 5.64
N THR A 119 -8.37 0.02 4.48
CA THR A 119 -9.56 0.17 3.66
C THR A 119 -10.81 -0.35 4.37
N LYS A 120 -10.73 -1.51 5.04
CA LYS A 120 -11.86 -2.01 5.86
C LYS A 120 -12.27 -1.02 6.94
N ILE A 121 -11.29 -0.42 7.62
CA ILE A 121 -11.55 0.59 8.65
C ILE A 121 -12.20 1.84 8.01
N ALA A 122 -11.68 2.30 6.85
CA ALA A 122 -12.22 3.46 6.14
C ALA A 122 -13.68 3.26 5.71
N PHE A 123 -14.04 2.06 5.23
CA PHE A 123 -15.42 1.73 4.93
C PHE A 123 -16.30 1.74 6.18
N SER A 124 -15.85 1.14 7.28
CA SER A 124 -16.60 1.15 8.54
C SER A 124 -16.82 2.57 9.06
N GLU A 125 -15.83 3.46 8.96
CA GLU A 125 -15.98 4.87 9.33
C GLU A 125 -16.94 5.61 8.41
N PHE A 126 -16.88 5.34 7.10
CA PHE A 126 -17.82 5.88 6.12
C PHE A 126 -19.26 5.45 6.41
N GLU A 127 -19.50 4.17 6.67
CA GLU A 127 -20.82 3.61 7.01
C GLU A 127 -21.42 4.27 8.26
N LYS A 128 -20.61 4.41 9.32
CA LYS A 128 -21.03 5.09 10.55
C LYS A 128 -21.39 6.55 10.33
N GLN A 129 -20.54 7.30 9.59
CA GLN A 129 -20.76 8.74 9.35
C GLN A 129 -21.99 9.03 8.48
N ASN A 130 -22.40 8.08 7.65
CA ASN A 130 -23.53 8.24 6.74
C ASN A 130 -24.80 7.48 7.20
N ASN A 131 -24.78 6.87 8.40
CA ASN A 131 -25.90 6.10 8.97
C ASN A 131 -26.42 5.01 8.00
N LEU A 132 -25.53 4.36 7.26
CA LEU A 132 -25.91 3.33 6.29
C LEU A 132 -26.33 2.06 7.03
N LYS A 133 -27.54 1.55 6.70
CA LYS A 133 -28.08 0.32 7.30
C LYS A 133 -27.46 -0.95 6.72
N GLU A 134 -27.02 -0.88 5.47
CA GLU A 134 -26.37 -2.00 4.77
C GLU A 134 -24.85 -1.79 4.70
N LYS A 135 -24.11 -2.90 4.85
CA LYS A 135 -22.65 -2.86 4.70
C LYS A 135 -22.29 -2.65 3.24
N VAL A 136 -21.66 -1.52 2.95
CA VAL A 136 -21.21 -1.14 1.59
C VAL A 136 -19.90 -1.85 1.20
N PHE A 137 -19.22 -2.47 2.17
CA PHE A 137 -17.95 -3.14 1.90
C PHE A 137 -18.18 -4.42 1.09
N PRO A 138 -17.80 -4.44 -0.20
CA PRO A 138 -17.98 -5.63 -1.03
C PRO A 138 -16.99 -6.70 -0.59
N GLN A 139 -17.47 -7.78 0.01
CA GLN A 139 -16.62 -8.94 0.36
C GLN A 139 -15.86 -9.52 -0.86
N GLN A 140 -16.35 -9.24 -2.07
CA GLN A 140 -15.81 -9.72 -3.35
C GLN A 140 -14.59 -8.92 -3.85
N PHE A 141 -14.25 -7.76 -3.25
CA PHE A 141 -13.14 -6.91 -3.71
C PHE A 141 -11.74 -7.44 -3.35
N PHE A 142 -11.65 -8.52 -2.58
CA PHE A 142 -10.39 -9.03 -2.03
C PHE A 142 -10.02 -10.42 -2.56
N GLY A 143 -9.61 -10.46 -3.75
CA GLY A 143 -8.77 -11.45 -4.37
C GLY A 143 -7.79 -10.69 -5.26
N LYS A 144 -6.90 -11.34 -5.96
CA LYS A 144 -5.80 -10.85 -6.84
C LYS A 144 -6.06 -9.56 -7.68
N LYS A 145 -7.18 -8.86 -7.47
CA LYS A 145 -7.64 -7.70 -8.25
C LYS A 145 -7.58 -6.35 -7.52
N LEU A 146 -7.19 -6.27 -6.23
CA LEU A 146 -7.19 -4.97 -5.53
C LEU A 146 -6.22 -3.98 -6.18
N LEU A 147 -5.03 -4.44 -6.55
CA LEU A 147 -4.03 -3.59 -7.21
C LEU A 147 -4.42 -3.18 -8.63
N ASN A 148 -5.24 -3.97 -9.33
CA ASN A 148 -5.72 -3.64 -10.67
C ASN A 148 -6.82 -2.55 -10.68
N HIS A 149 -7.37 -2.18 -9.52
CA HIS A 149 -8.42 -1.17 -9.37
C HIS A 149 -8.00 0.02 -8.49
N ILE A 150 -6.83 -0.03 -7.90
CA ILE A 150 -6.22 1.16 -7.31
C ILE A 150 -5.66 1.96 -8.49
N PHE A 151 -6.37 3.02 -8.88
CA PHE A 151 -5.84 3.99 -9.83
C PHE A 151 -4.60 4.64 -9.20
N LEU A 152 -3.43 4.07 -9.47
CA LEU A 152 -2.16 4.75 -9.28
C LEU A 152 -2.11 5.86 -10.35
N VAL A 153 -2.55 7.04 -9.96
CA VAL A 153 -2.36 8.23 -10.80
C VAL A 153 -0.89 8.62 -10.64
N TYR A 154 -0.06 8.15 -11.54
CA TYR A 154 1.28 8.69 -11.73
C TYR A 154 1.13 10.01 -12.50
N PHE A 155 1.41 11.11 -11.84
CA PHE A 155 1.74 12.39 -12.46
C PHE A 155 3.23 12.65 -12.30
#